data_9de7bdd82b847ab7698ebac748357b42
#
_entry.id   9de7bdd82b847ab7698ebac748357b42
#
_cell.length_a   1.000
_cell.length_b   1.000
_cell.length_c   1.000
_cell.angle_alpha   90.00
_cell.angle_beta   90.00
_cell.angle_gamma   90.00
#
_symmetry.space_group_name_H-M   'P 1'
#
loop_
_entity.id
_entity.type
_entity.pdbx_description
1 polymer ?
#
loop_
_entity_poly.entity_id
_entity_poly.type
_entity_poly.pdbx_seq_one_letter_code
_entity_poly.pdbx_strand_id
1 'polypeptide(L)'
;MSDKIRKYVLPNLPYLFVFWFFSKIGTAYRIAPGTDFGTKLMGMLDTFPKAFETYWPGLEGIDLLVGLAGAAGMYLLIQSKIRQAKKFRRDAEYGTARFGTKEDIKPFVDPKFQNNVILTGTEFLTMNTRPKIPANARNLNACVIGSSGSGKTRFWLTPQLLQAHSSYVVVDPKGGTLDQCGRFLQREKYRVRVFNSIDFSKSMHYNPLAYIKTESDVLKFVTALIANTKGDGKEGDEFWTKAETLLYCALVSYIVFEGPEEERNMNTLVEMINSMEVREDDETFKNAVDYMFDGLERRSPQHFAVRQYKKYKLASGKTAKSILISCGARLAPFDIPQLREIMSYDELELDKQGDEKSALFFLISDTDTTYNFLVALAFSQMFNLLCERADNTYGGRLPYHVRVLWDEAANTGQVPGLEKIVAVIRSREISLTLFYQAMSQCKALYKDHSETIMGNMDSIVFLGGREASTLKDISENWLGKATISMQTEGRSRGQSESYSQNMQRLGRELMTTSEITTMPGDKCILQLRGLPPFLSPKYDLKKHPNYKYTAEFDKKKNAFRLESLFRHRPLRLKPEDEYTVYEVDGSDTDEEADLLNFDDLDSDEFV
;
A
#
# COMPACT_ATOMS: atom_id res chain seq x y z
N MET A 1 -7.18 -31.81 43.54
CA MET A 1 -8.02 -30.96 44.40
C MET A 1 -9.09 -30.32 43.49
N SER A 2 -10.39 -30.52 43.77
CA SER A 2 -11.48 -30.08 42.85
C SER A 2 -11.42 -28.56 42.64
N ASP A 3 -11.57 -28.08 41.38
CA ASP A 3 -11.59 -26.66 41.02
C ASP A 3 -12.59 -25.82 41.84
N LYS A 4 -13.66 -26.45 42.31
CA LYS A 4 -14.65 -25.81 43.19
C LYS A 4 -14.05 -25.46 44.56
N ILE A 5 -13.20 -26.32 45.16
CA ILE A 5 -12.55 -26.06 46.45
C ILE A 5 -11.57 -24.89 46.31
N ARG A 6 -10.79 -24.83 45.23
CA ARG A 6 -9.83 -23.76 44.95
C ARG A 6 -10.53 -22.41 44.72
N LYS A 7 -11.70 -22.43 44.10
CA LYS A 7 -12.44 -21.21 43.73
C LYS A 7 -13.30 -20.64 44.87
N TYR A 8 -13.92 -21.50 45.70
CA TYR A 8 -14.91 -21.05 46.69
C TYR A 8 -14.50 -21.28 48.14
N VAL A 9 -13.66 -22.26 48.45
CA VAL A 9 -13.29 -22.56 49.83
C VAL A 9 -11.99 -21.85 50.27
N LEU A 10 -10.95 -22.00 49.49
CA LEU A 10 -9.64 -21.39 49.83
C LEU A 10 -9.68 -19.87 50.05
N PRO A 11 -10.34 -19.06 49.23
CA PRO A 11 -10.42 -17.61 49.43
C PRO A 11 -11.22 -17.17 50.65
N ASN A 12 -12.13 -18.04 51.16
CA ASN A 12 -12.97 -17.74 52.29
C ASN A 12 -12.44 -18.29 53.63
N LEU A 13 -11.39 -19.12 53.63
CA LEU A 13 -10.75 -19.63 54.84
C LEU A 13 -10.32 -18.53 55.81
N PRO A 14 -9.69 -17.40 55.40
CA PRO A 14 -9.32 -16.32 56.30
C PRO A 14 -10.54 -15.70 57.03
N TYR A 15 -11.68 -15.58 56.36
CA TYR A 15 -12.90 -15.05 57.01
C TYR A 15 -13.48 -15.98 58.04
N LEU A 16 -13.41 -17.31 57.80
CA LEU A 16 -13.81 -18.32 58.80
C LEU A 16 -12.90 -18.30 60.02
N PHE A 17 -11.59 -18.10 59.82
CA PHE A 17 -10.63 -17.97 60.90
C PHE A 17 -10.88 -16.70 61.75
N VAL A 18 -11.14 -15.56 61.08
CA VAL A 18 -11.45 -14.29 61.75
C VAL A 18 -12.77 -14.41 62.49
N PHE A 19 -13.79 -15.01 61.87
CA PHE A 19 -15.07 -15.27 62.54
C PHE A 19 -14.86 -16.11 63.81
N TRP A 20 -14.13 -17.22 63.70
CA TRP A 20 -13.79 -18.07 64.87
C TRP A 20 -13.08 -17.29 65.95
N PHE A 21 -12.04 -16.54 65.63
CA PHE A 21 -11.29 -15.76 66.59
C PHE A 21 -12.15 -14.71 67.32
N PHE A 22 -12.90 -13.94 66.55
CA PHE A 22 -13.80 -12.92 67.12
C PHE A 22 -14.97 -13.51 67.88
N SER A 23 -15.48 -14.68 67.52
CA SER A 23 -16.51 -15.37 68.33
C SER A 23 -15.95 -15.74 69.72
N LYS A 24 -14.66 -16.09 69.81
CA LYS A 24 -14.00 -16.33 71.10
C LYS A 24 -13.85 -15.06 71.94
N ILE A 25 -13.64 -13.94 71.33
CA ILE A 25 -13.67 -12.62 72.00
C ILE A 25 -15.09 -12.37 72.53
N GLY A 26 -16.13 -12.65 71.76
CA GLY A 26 -17.53 -12.61 72.23
C GLY A 26 -17.77 -13.50 73.45
N THR A 27 -17.27 -14.73 73.39
CA THR A 27 -17.36 -15.68 74.52
C THR A 27 -16.64 -15.14 75.75
N ALA A 28 -15.42 -14.59 75.62
CA ALA A 28 -14.70 -14.01 76.72
C ALA A 28 -15.43 -12.84 77.37
N TYR A 29 -16.06 -11.97 76.56
CA TYR A 29 -16.93 -10.89 77.04
C TYR A 29 -18.18 -11.41 77.75
N ARG A 30 -18.81 -12.45 77.25
CA ARG A 30 -20.02 -13.05 77.82
C ARG A 30 -19.77 -13.64 79.20
N ILE A 31 -18.67 -14.39 79.39
CA ILE A 31 -18.32 -15.03 80.68
C ILE A 31 -17.59 -14.07 81.66
N ALA A 32 -17.27 -12.85 81.23
CA ALA A 32 -16.64 -11.86 82.10
C ALA A 32 -17.54 -11.45 83.27
N PRO A 33 -17.02 -11.28 84.49
CA PRO A 33 -17.79 -10.85 85.64
C PRO A 33 -18.15 -9.38 85.51
N GLY A 34 -19.38 -9.01 85.92
CA GLY A 34 -19.89 -7.64 85.88
C GLY A 34 -21.29 -7.53 85.25
N THR A 35 -22.00 -6.44 85.52
CA THR A 35 -23.38 -6.20 85.02
C THR A 35 -23.44 -5.13 83.93
N ASP A 36 -22.48 -4.21 83.93
CA ASP A 36 -22.42 -3.09 82.95
C ASP A 36 -21.29 -3.33 81.91
N PHE A 37 -21.42 -2.62 80.79
CA PHE A 37 -20.52 -2.79 79.64
C PHE A 37 -19.06 -2.55 80.00
N GLY A 38 -18.76 -1.53 80.83
CA GLY A 38 -17.37 -1.16 81.17
C GLY A 38 -16.69 -2.21 82.04
N THR A 39 -17.37 -2.74 83.09
CA THR A 39 -16.84 -3.79 83.98
C THR A 39 -16.63 -5.10 83.25
N LYS A 40 -17.56 -5.48 82.35
CA LYS A 40 -17.39 -6.66 81.48
C LYS A 40 -16.21 -6.52 80.50
N LEU A 41 -15.99 -5.34 79.94
CA LEU A 41 -14.90 -5.09 79.01
C LEU A 41 -13.54 -5.22 79.75
N MET A 42 -13.44 -4.73 80.98
CA MET A 42 -12.23 -4.87 81.79
C MET A 42 -12.01 -6.32 82.26
N GLY A 43 -13.04 -7.02 82.71
CA GLY A 43 -12.98 -8.41 83.11
C GLY A 43 -12.79 -9.41 81.97
N MET A 44 -12.95 -8.98 80.72
CA MET A 44 -12.77 -9.81 79.55
C MET A 44 -11.33 -10.29 79.39
N LEU A 45 -10.34 -9.48 79.80
CA LEU A 45 -8.94 -9.86 79.70
C LEU A 45 -8.58 -11.07 80.57
N ASP A 46 -9.22 -11.19 81.76
CA ASP A 46 -8.96 -12.30 82.70
C ASP A 46 -9.69 -13.57 82.24
N THR A 47 -10.77 -13.43 81.48
CA THR A 47 -11.56 -14.56 80.96
C THR A 47 -11.11 -15.03 79.58
N PHE A 48 -10.23 -14.30 78.94
CA PHE A 48 -9.72 -14.59 77.58
C PHE A 48 -9.15 -16.01 77.47
N PRO A 49 -8.25 -16.49 78.38
CA PRO A 49 -7.74 -17.85 78.30
C PRO A 49 -8.83 -18.92 78.38
N LYS A 50 -9.84 -18.73 79.26
CA LYS A 50 -10.97 -19.66 79.43
C LYS A 50 -11.84 -19.77 78.19
N ALA A 51 -12.01 -18.68 77.40
CA ALA A 51 -12.74 -18.69 76.14
C ALA A 51 -12.06 -19.52 75.05
N PHE A 52 -10.72 -19.72 75.13
CA PHE A 52 -9.94 -20.50 74.17
C PHE A 52 -9.69 -21.95 74.61
N GLU A 53 -10.17 -22.39 75.81
CA GLU A 53 -10.09 -23.79 76.23
C GLU A 53 -10.81 -24.74 75.28
N THR A 54 -11.84 -24.29 74.60
CA THR A 54 -12.57 -25.08 73.61
C THR A 54 -12.18 -24.66 72.20
N TYR A 55 -12.02 -25.59 71.26
CA TYR A 55 -11.68 -25.28 69.86
C TYR A 55 -12.90 -24.83 69.03
N TRP A 56 -14.12 -25.09 69.49
CA TRP A 56 -15.33 -24.73 68.76
C TRP A 56 -15.68 -23.26 68.95
N PRO A 57 -16.18 -22.56 67.88
CA PRO A 57 -16.64 -21.17 68.01
C PRO A 57 -17.77 -21.06 69.02
N GLY A 58 -17.86 -19.92 69.69
CA GLY A 58 -19.02 -19.63 70.51
C GLY A 58 -20.27 -19.44 69.62
N LEU A 59 -21.39 -20.10 69.97
CA LEU A 59 -22.62 -20.09 69.18
C LEU A 59 -23.76 -19.31 69.86
N GLU A 60 -23.51 -18.70 70.98
CA GLU A 60 -24.46 -17.80 71.66
C GLU A 60 -24.62 -16.48 70.91
N GLY A 61 -25.76 -15.80 71.07
CA GLY A 61 -26.10 -14.61 70.27
C GLY A 61 -25.04 -13.51 70.23
N ILE A 62 -24.40 -13.24 71.37
CA ILE A 62 -23.30 -12.26 71.48
C ILE A 62 -22.04 -12.75 70.78
N ASP A 63 -21.71 -14.02 70.94
CA ASP A 63 -20.51 -14.63 70.34
C ASP A 63 -20.60 -14.62 68.81
N LEU A 64 -21.79 -14.97 68.27
CA LEU A 64 -22.08 -14.91 66.83
C LEU A 64 -22.03 -13.48 66.30
N LEU A 65 -22.60 -12.53 67.03
CA LEU A 65 -22.63 -11.12 66.62
C LEU A 65 -21.23 -10.52 66.55
N VAL A 66 -20.38 -10.79 67.55
CA VAL A 66 -18.96 -10.32 67.55
C VAL A 66 -18.14 -11.03 66.47
N GLY A 67 -18.37 -12.34 66.26
CA GLY A 67 -17.74 -13.10 65.18
C GLY A 67 -18.11 -12.58 63.80
N LEU A 68 -19.38 -12.32 63.55
CA LEU A 68 -19.86 -11.72 62.28
C LEU A 68 -19.32 -10.30 62.09
N ALA A 69 -19.31 -9.48 63.14
CA ALA A 69 -18.74 -8.13 63.07
C ALA A 69 -17.26 -8.14 62.70
N GLY A 70 -16.46 -9.06 63.28
CA GLY A 70 -15.06 -9.26 62.93
C GLY A 70 -14.87 -9.68 61.48
N ALA A 71 -15.63 -10.67 61.01
CA ALA A 71 -15.60 -11.13 59.63
C ALA A 71 -16.04 -10.03 58.64
N ALA A 72 -17.07 -9.27 58.98
CA ALA A 72 -17.52 -8.11 58.19
C ALA A 72 -16.49 -6.99 58.14
N GLY A 73 -15.86 -6.69 59.29
CA GLY A 73 -14.77 -5.72 59.37
C GLY A 73 -13.60 -6.10 58.47
N MET A 74 -13.19 -7.39 58.52
CA MET A 74 -12.14 -7.89 57.63
C MET A 74 -12.56 -7.79 56.14
N TYR A 75 -13.81 -8.16 55.84
CA TYR A 75 -14.36 -8.03 54.47
C TYR A 75 -14.30 -6.57 53.99
N LEU A 76 -14.72 -5.61 54.81
CA LEU A 76 -14.68 -4.18 54.47
C LEU A 76 -13.24 -3.67 54.30
N LEU A 77 -12.31 -4.12 55.15
CA LEU A 77 -10.89 -3.79 55.01
C LEU A 77 -10.30 -4.34 53.69
N ILE A 78 -10.59 -5.57 53.35
CA ILE A 78 -10.15 -6.17 52.08
C ILE A 78 -10.79 -5.46 50.91
N GLN A 79 -12.08 -5.16 50.94
CA GLN A 79 -12.75 -4.40 49.88
C GLN A 79 -12.21 -2.99 49.74
N SER A 80 -11.90 -2.29 50.85
CA SER A 80 -11.25 -1.00 50.84
C SER A 80 -9.84 -1.07 50.20
N LYS A 81 -9.05 -2.09 50.56
CA LYS A 81 -7.73 -2.34 49.95
C LYS A 81 -7.84 -2.66 48.46
N ILE A 82 -8.83 -3.45 48.03
CA ILE A 82 -9.09 -3.75 46.63
C ILE A 82 -9.52 -2.50 45.86
N ARG A 83 -10.39 -1.65 46.45
CA ARG A 83 -10.81 -0.38 45.84
C ARG A 83 -9.69 0.65 45.76
N GLN A 84 -8.79 0.67 46.73
CA GLN A 84 -7.62 1.55 46.78
C GLN A 84 -6.43 0.96 46.00
N ALA A 85 -6.43 -0.33 45.69
CA ALA A 85 -5.43 -0.93 44.82
C ALA A 85 -5.52 -0.23 43.46
N LYS A 86 -4.50 0.59 43.14
CA LYS A 86 -4.35 1.18 41.82
C LYS A 86 -4.48 0.04 40.82
N LYS A 87 -5.41 0.16 39.86
CA LYS A 87 -5.59 -0.78 38.75
C LYS A 87 -4.40 -0.65 37.80
N PHE A 88 -3.25 -1.11 38.21
CA PHE A 88 -2.11 -1.27 37.33
C PHE A 88 -2.42 -2.41 36.37
N ARG A 89 -2.37 -2.15 35.07
CA ARG A 89 -2.23 -3.22 34.08
C ARG A 89 -0.82 -3.78 34.28
N ARG A 90 -0.69 -4.89 34.97
CA ARG A 90 0.61 -5.54 35.18
C ARG A 90 1.27 -5.78 33.83
N ASP A 91 2.53 -5.36 33.67
CA ASP A 91 3.36 -5.51 32.47
C ASP A 91 2.89 -4.75 31.23
N ALA A 92 2.02 -3.74 31.41
CA ALA A 92 1.47 -2.90 30.33
C ALA A 92 1.50 -1.40 30.65
N GLU A 93 2.22 -0.97 31.70
CA GLU A 93 2.21 0.42 32.15
C GLU A 93 2.78 1.39 31.11
N TYR A 94 3.74 0.95 30.31
CA TYR A 94 4.44 1.76 29.31
C TYR A 94 4.21 1.29 27.87
N GLY A 95 3.46 0.19 27.68
CA GLY A 95 3.15 -0.36 26.37
C GLY A 95 3.16 -1.89 26.37
N THR A 96 2.43 -2.46 25.39
CA THR A 96 2.27 -3.91 25.20
C THR A 96 2.85 -4.37 23.88
N ALA A 97 3.74 -3.59 23.26
CA ALA A 97 4.34 -3.92 21.98
C ALA A 97 5.10 -5.26 22.09
N ARG A 98 4.88 -6.11 21.12
CA ARG A 98 5.57 -7.39 20.94
C ARG A 98 5.73 -7.70 19.46
N PHE A 99 6.64 -8.57 19.12
CA PHE A 99 6.67 -9.13 17.78
C PHE A 99 5.54 -10.13 17.56
N GLY A 100 5.05 -10.17 16.33
CA GLY A 100 4.07 -11.14 15.86
C GLY A 100 4.63 -12.56 15.82
N THR A 101 3.74 -13.52 15.97
CA THR A 101 4.03 -14.96 15.94
C THR A 101 3.32 -15.63 14.75
N LYS A 102 3.64 -16.91 14.50
CA LYS A 102 2.97 -17.70 13.46
C LYS A 102 1.46 -17.85 13.72
N GLU A 103 1.03 -17.84 14.97
CA GLU A 103 -0.36 -17.91 15.38
C GLU A 103 -1.11 -16.63 15.02
N ASP A 104 -0.46 -15.46 15.13
CA ASP A 104 -1.07 -14.17 14.79
C ASP A 104 -1.38 -14.06 13.29
N ILE A 105 -0.49 -14.55 12.40
CA ILE A 105 -0.67 -14.46 10.94
C ILE A 105 -1.53 -15.60 10.37
N LYS A 106 -1.62 -16.74 11.04
CA LYS A 106 -2.31 -17.95 10.57
C LYS A 106 -3.74 -17.72 10.05
N PRO A 107 -4.59 -16.87 10.68
CA PRO A 107 -5.96 -16.61 10.18
C PRO A 107 -6.01 -15.89 8.83
N PHE A 108 -4.89 -15.33 8.35
CA PHE A 108 -4.79 -14.51 7.15
C PHE A 108 -4.12 -15.24 5.98
N VAL A 109 -3.73 -16.51 6.17
CA VAL A 109 -2.99 -17.31 5.20
C VAL A 109 -3.91 -18.32 4.53
N ASP A 110 -3.86 -18.42 3.19
CA ASP A 110 -4.50 -19.49 2.45
C ASP A 110 -3.69 -20.78 2.53
N PRO A 111 -4.30 -21.96 2.72
CA PRO A 111 -3.60 -23.23 2.76
C PRO A 111 -2.80 -23.53 1.47
N LYS A 112 -3.28 -23.07 0.32
CA LYS A 112 -2.57 -23.21 -0.96
C LYS A 112 -1.58 -22.06 -1.12
N PHE A 113 -0.29 -22.39 -1.22
CA PHE A 113 0.78 -21.40 -1.33
C PHE A 113 0.54 -20.37 -2.45
N GLN A 114 0.07 -20.84 -3.63
CA GLN A 114 -0.16 -20.00 -4.81
C GLN A 114 -1.26 -18.95 -4.61
N ASN A 115 -2.19 -19.16 -3.65
CA ASN A 115 -3.28 -18.23 -3.38
C ASN A 115 -2.88 -17.12 -2.39
N ASN A 116 -1.59 -16.94 -2.16
CA ASN A 116 -1.10 -15.95 -1.21
C ASN A 116 -0.21 -14.90 -1.86
N VAL A 117 -0.28 -13.68 -1.35
CA VAL A 117 0.75 -12.66 -1.49
C VAL A 117 1.90 -13.01 -0.54
N ILE A 118 3.11 -13.03 -1.05
CA ILE A 118 4.32 -13.26 -0.26
C ILE A 118 4.72 -11.94 0.39
N LEU A 119 4.59 -11.83 1.72
CA LEU A 119 4.97 -10.61 2.43
C LEU A 119 6.44 -10.66 2.89
N THR A 120 6.85 -11.81 3.44
CA THR A 120 8.22 -12.07 3.91
C THR A 120 8.57 -13.54 3.70
N GLY A 121 9.68 -14.01 4.25
CA GLY A 121 10.05 -15.43 4.20
C GLY A 121 9.14 -16.37 5.01
N THR A 122 8.34 -15.82 5.92
CA THR A 122 7.49 -16.58 6.85
C THR A 122 6.04 -16.12 6.88
N GLU A 123 5.74 -14.88 6.50
CA GLU A 123 4.39 -14.31 6.50
C GLU A 123 3.83 -14.22 5.09
N PHE A 124 2.59 -14.68 4.94
CA PHE A 124 1.82 -14.70 3.71
C PHE A 124 0.44 -14.10 3.95
N LEU A 125 -0.17 -13.55 2.92
CA LEU A 125 -1.52 -12.97 2.99
C LEU A 125 -2.39 -13.56 1.88
N THR A 126 -3.54 -14.13 2.23
CA THR A 126 -4.46 -14.69 1.24
C THR A 126 -4.91 -13.65 0.21
N MET A 127 -5.03 -14.09 -1.06
CA MET A 127 -5.66 -13.28 -2.12
C MET A 127 -7.15 -13.04 -1.89
N ASN A 128 -7.79 -13.79 -0.98
CA ASN A 128 -9.19 -13.62 -0.68
C ASN A 128 -9.41 -12.36 0.19
N THR A 129 -9.79 -11.26 -0.43
CA THR A 129 -10.08 -9.98 0.24
C THR A 129 -11.38 -10.00 1.04
N ARG A 130 -12.19 -11.07 0.92
CA ARG A 130 -13.52 -11.25 1.56
C ARG A 130 -13.64 -12.59 2.26
N PRO A 131 -12.86 -12.81 3.35
CA PRO A 131 -12.90 -14.05 4.11
C PRO A 131 -14.26 -14.19 4.81
N LYS A 132 -14.59 -15.43 5.19
CA LYS A 132 -15.84 -15.75 5.95
C LYS A 132 -15.95 -14.96 7.26
N ILE A 133 -14.82 -14.64 7.89
CA ILE A 133 -14.75 -13.79 9.09
C ILE A 133 -14.34 -12.39 8.65
N PRO A 134 -15.25 -11.38 8.65
CA PRO A 134 -14.95 -10.03 8.15
C PRO A 134 -13.78 -9.33 8.87
N ALA A 135 -13.57 -9.64 10.16
CA ALA A 135 -12.44 -9.12 10.94
C ALA A 135 -11.06 -9.48 10.36
N ASN A 136 -10.98 -10.59 9.61
CA ASN A 136 -9.75 -11.03 8.94
C ASN A 136 -9.57 -10.41 7.55
N ALA A 137 -10.51 -9.60 7.08
CA ALA A 137 -10.40 -8.97 5.76
C ALA A 137 -9.26 -7.95 5.73
N ARG A 138 -8.35 -8.11 4.77
CA ARG A 138 -7.27 -7.15 4.47
C ARG A 138 -7.36 -6.72 3.01
N ASN A 139 -6.92 -5.50 2.72
CA ASN A 139 -6.67 -5.14 1.34
C ASN A 139 -5.29 -5.70 0.92
N LEU A 140 -5.04 -5.74 -0.38
CA LEU A 140 -3.77 -6.23 -0.93
C LEU A 140 -2.84 -5.07 -1.31
N ASN A 141 -3.21 -3.82 -0.93
CA ASN A 141 -2.32 -2.68 -1.10
C ASN A 141 -1.13 -2.83 -0.17
N ALA A 142 0.05 -2.57 -0.69
CA ALA A 142 1.28 -2.69 0.06
C ALA A 142 2.23 -1.52 -0.19
N CYS A 143 3.06 -1.21 0.80
CA CYS A 143 4.22 -0.34 0.63
C CYS A 143 5.49 -1.09 0.99
N VAL A 144 6.46 -1.07 0.10
CA VAL A 144 7.76 -1.72 0.30
C VAL A 144 8.85 -0.65 0.35
N ILE A 145 9.50 -0.53 1.50
CA ILE A 145 10.49 0.50 1.76
C ILE A 145 11.86 -0.14 1.89
N GLY A 146 12.82 0.40 1.19
CA GLY A 146 14.20 -0.06 1.31
C GLY A 146 15.16 0.73 0.44
N SER A 147 16.35 1.02 0.96
CA SER A 147 17.39 1.72 0.24
C SER A 147 17.81 0.98 -1.05
N SER A 148 18.60 1.65 -1.88
CA SER A 148 19.21 0.99 -3.04
C SER A 148 20.02 -0.23 -2.58
N GLY A 149 19.90 -1.35 -3.29
CA GLY A 149 20.53 -2.61 -2.93
C GLY A 149 19.89 -3.40 -1.78
N SER A 150 18.79 -2.91 -1.15
CA SER A 150 18.08 -3.66 -0.10
C SER A 150 17.36 -4.91 -0.63
N GLY A 151 17.26 -5.03 -1.97
CA GLY A 151 16.66 -6.18 -2.64
C GLY A 151 15.15 -6.12 -2.82
N LYS A 152 14.55 -4.93 -2.93
CA LYS A 152 13.12 -4.73 -3.18
C LYS A 152 12.60 -5.62 -4.31
N THR A 153 13.23 -5.55 -5.46
CA THR A 153 12.85 -6.33 -6.64
C THR A 153 13.03 -7.83 -6.40
N ARG A 154 14.19 -8.28 -5.89
CA ARG A 154 14.53 -9.69 -5.71
C ARG A 154 13.73 -10.39 -4.61
N PHE A 155 13.57 -9.75 -3.45
CA PHE A 155 12.95 -10.38 -2.27
C PHE A 155 11.44 -10.18 -2.21
N TRP A 156 10.91 -9.20 -2.94
CA TRP A 156 9.48 -8.92 -2.87
C TRP A 156 8.80 -8.91 -4.25
N LEU A 157 9.23 -8.09 -5.23
CA LEU A 157 8.53 -7.93 -6.51
C LEU A 157 8.56 -9.22 -7.35
N THR A 158 9.75 -9.78 -7.60
CA THR A 158 9.91 -11.01 -8.40
C THR A 158 9.10 -12.20 -7.84
N PRO A 159 9.11 -12.50 -6.52
CA PRO A 159 8.26 -13.53 -5.95
C PRO A 159 6.77 -13.35 -6.23
N GLN A 160 6.27 -12.10 -6.26
CA GLN A 160 4.86 -11.86 -6.58
C GLN A 160 4.50 -12.24 -8.02
N LEU A 161 5.38 -11.94 -8.97
CA LEU A 161 5.16 -12.31 -10.37
C LEU A 161 5.17 -13.83 -10.57
N LEU A 162 6.06 -14.52 -9.86
CA LEU A 162 6.14 -15.98 -9.92
C LEU A 162 4.93 -16.70 -9.31
N GLN A 163 4.10 -16.02 -8.52
CA GLN A 163 2.82 -16.59 -8.05
C GLN A 163 1.80 -16.77 -9.18
N ALA A 164 1.86 -15.98 -10.25
CA ALA A 164 1.02 -16.09 -11.46
C ALA A 164 -0.50 -16.19 -11.18
N HIS A 165 -1.00 -15.54 -10.12
CA HIS A 165 -2.40 -15.61 -9.68
C HIS A 165 -3.25 -14.39 -10.08
N SER A 166 -2.64 -13.33 -10.63
CA SER A 166 -3.28 -12.05 -10.93
C SER A 166 -2.87 -11.57 -12.30
N SER A 167 -3.57 -10.62 -12.88
CA SER A 167 -3.02 -9.76 -13.92
C SER A 167 -2.05 -8.76 -13.27
N TYR A 168 -0.99 -8.42 -13.97
CA TYR A 168 0.07 -7.59 -13.42
C TYR A 168 0.30 -6.34 -14.26
N VAL A 169 0.48 -5.20 -13.60
CA VAL A 169 1.02 -3.99 -14.20
C VAL A 169 2.28 -3.63 -13.42
N VAL A 170 3.42 -3.57 -14.10
CA VAL A 170 4.74 -3.48 -13.46
C VAL A 170 5.49 -2.27 -14.00
N VAL A 171 5.94 -1.40 -13.12
CA VAL A 171 7.01 -0.44 -13.46
C VAL A 171 8.34 -1.13 -13.19
N ASP A 172 9.17 -1.24 -14.21
CA ASP A 172 10.42 -2.00 -14.18
C ASP A 172 11.60 -1.10 -14.59
N PRO A 173 12.31 -0.52 -13.61
CA PRO A 173 13.53 0.20 -13.89
C PRO A 173 14.56 -0.73 -14.56
N LYS A 174 15.07 -0.34 -15.75
CA LYS A 174 16.05 -1.08 -16.55
C LYS A 174 15.56 -2.36 -17.24
N GLY A 175 14.29 -2.77 -17.10
CA GLY A 175 13.77 -3.98 -17.73
C GLY A 175 14.23 -5.31 -17.10
N GLY A 176 14.87 -5.25 -15.92
CA GLY A 176 15.43 -6.45 -15.28
C GLY A 176 14.38 -7.44 -14.81
N THR A 177 13.21 -6.99 -14.40
CA THR A 177 12.11 -7.84 -13.96
C THR A 177 11.44 -8.55 -15.13
N LEU A 178 11.28 -7.86 -16.26
CA LEU A 178 10.79 -8.44 -17.50
C LEU A 178 11.74 -9.53 -18.01
N ASP A 179 13.04 -9.27 -18.05
CA ASP A 179 14.05 -10.28 -18.43
C ASP A 179 13.96 -11.52 -17.55
N GLN A 180 13.77 -11.34 -16.23
CA GLN A 180 13.69 -12.43 -15.25
C GLN A 180 12.44 -13.28 -15.37
N CYS A 181 11.26 -12.67 -15.59
CA CYS A 181 9.97 -13.32 -15.41
C CYS A 181 9.10 -13.35 -16.68
N GLY A 182 9.42 -12.55 -17.72
CA GLY A 182 8.55 -12.36 -18.88
C GLY A 182 8.26 -13.69 -19.62
N ARG A 183 9.28 -14.54 -19.83
CA ARG A 183 9.08 -15.83 -20.48
C ARG A 183 8.28 -16.81 -19.62
N PHE A 184 8.44 -16.78 -18.30
CA PHE A 184 7.59 -17.54 -17.37
C PHE A 184 6.13 -17.11 -17.49
N LEU A 185 5.86 -15.80 -17.52
CA LEU A 185 4.50 -15.28 -17.66
C LEU A 185 3.86 -15.70 -19.00
N GLN A 186 4.63 -15.71 -20.11
CA GLN A 186 4.14 -16.24 -21.39
C GLN A 186 3.77 -17.72 -21.29
N ARG A 187 4.59 -18.57 -20.63
CA ARG A 187 4.27 -19.98 -20.35
C ARG A 187 2.98 -20.16 -19.54
N GLU A 188 2.73 -19.25 -18.59
CA GLU A 188 1.49 -19.21 -17.80
C GLU A 188 0.32 -18.57 -18.57
N LYS A 189 0.48 -18.40 -19.91
CA LYS A 189 -0.52 -17.86 -20.84
C LYS A 189 -0.92 -16.40 -20.55
N TYR A 190 0.03 -15.60 -20.05
CA TYR A 190 -0.16 -14.17 -19.93
C TYR A 190 0.05 -13.47 -21.26
N ARG A 191 -0.84 -12.55 -21.60
CA ARG A 191 -0.61 -11.60 -22.68
C ARG A 191 0.35 -10.51 -22.18
N VAL A 192 1.60 -10.60 -22.61
CA VAL A 192 2.66 -9.67 -22.20
C VAL A 192 2.65 -8.46 -23.13
N ARG A 193 2.54 -7.26 -22.56
CA ARG A 193 2.65 -5.97 -23.24
C ARG A 193 3.75 -5.13 -22.62
N VAL A 194 4.40 -4.29 -23.42
CA VAL A 194 5.54 -3.50 -22.97
C VAL A 194 5.48 -2.09 -23.53
N PHE A 195 5.46 -1.10 -22.63
CA PHE A 195 5.77 0.28 -22.95
C PHE A 195 7.20 0.54 -22.49
N ASN A 196 8.06 0.97 -23.42
CA ASN A 196 9.49 1.13 -23.16
C ASN A 196 9.93 2.56 -23.43
N SER A 197 10.13 3.35 -22.36
CA SER A 197 10.62 4.72 -22.47
C SER A 197 12.16 4.83 -22.54
N ILE A 198 12.87 3.69 -22.40
CA ILE A 198 14.33 3.64 -22.53
C ILE A 198 14.72 3.57 -24.03
N ASP A 199 13.99 2.76 -24.79
CA ASP A 199 14.20 2.54 -26.20
C ASP A 199 12.83 2.44 -26.90
N PHE A 200 12.39 3.54 -27.49
CA PHE A 200 11.09 3.64 -28.12
C PHE A 200 10.93 2.71 -29.34
N SER A 201 12.04 2.32 -29.99
CA SER A 201 11.99 1.35 -31.10
C SER A 201 11.55 -0.05 -30.65
N LYS A 202 11.66 -0.33 -29.36
CA LYS A 202 11.22 -1.56 -28.69
C LYS A 202 10.07 -1.31 -27.72
N SER A 203 9.14 -0.43 -28.09
CA SER A 203 7.94 -0.11 -27.32
C SER A 203 6.68 -0.41 -28.10
N MET A 204 5.63 -0.84 -27.40
CA MET A 204 4.28 -0.80 -27.92
C MET A 204 3.76 0.63 -27.90
N HIS A 205 2.79 0.93 -28.78
CA HIS A 205 2.19 2.25 -28.89
C HIS A 205 1.23 2.51 -27.73
N TYR A 206 1.22 3.75 -27.28
CA TYR A 206 0.31 4.25 -26.26
C TYR A 206 -0.31 5.57 -26.72
N ASN A 207 -1.59 5.56 -27.00
CA ASN A 207 -2.33 6.77 -27.33
C ASN A 207 -3.30 7.13 -26.18
N PRO A 208 -2.98 8.15 -25.35
CA PRO A 208 -3.86 8.51 -24.25
C PRO A 208 -5.23 9.03 -24.70
N LEU A 209 -5.35 9.58 -25.92
CA LEU A 209 -6.63 10.08 -26.40
C LEU A 209 -7.61 8.95 -26.78
N ALA A 210 -7.11 7.74 -27.08
CA ALA A 210 -7.94 6.56 -27.36
C ALA A 210 -8.84 6.15 -26.17
N TYR A 211 -8.49 6.58 -24.96
CA TYR A 211 -9.23 6.24 -23.73
C TYR A 211 -10.22 7.32 -23.28
N ILE A 212 -10.33 8.43 -24.01
CA ILE A 212 -11.23 9.52 -23.70
C ILE A 212 -12.59 9.24 -24.38
N LYS A 213 -13.62 9.06 -23.57
CA LYS A 213 -14.98 8.77 -24.05
C LYS A 213 -15.97 9.87 -23.71
N THR A 214 -15.69 10.66 -22.67
CA THR A 214 -16.58 11.70 -22.14
C THR A 214 -15.84 13.01 -21.90
N GLU A 215 -16.57 14.10 -21.80
CA GLU A 215 -16.04 15.42 -21.41
C GLU A 215 -15.32 15.39 -20.06
N SER A 216 -15.79 14.53 -19.12
CA SER A 216 -15.15 14.30 -17.84
C SER A 216 -13.77 13.67 -17.99
N ASP A 217 -13.58 12.78 -18.96
CA ASP A 217 -12.29 12.13 -19.21
C ASP A 217 -11.29 13.10 -19.81
N VAL A 218 -11.76 14.05 -20.63
CA VAL A 218 -10.93 15.18 -21.10
C VAL A 218 -10.37 15.96 -19.92
N LEU A 219 -11.21 16.33 -18.95
CA LEU A 219 -10.77 17.06 -17.76
C LEU A 219 -9.76 16.26 -16.92
N LYS A 220 -10.00 14.95 -16.73
CA LYS A 220 -9.08 14.07 -15.99
C LYS A 220 -7.72 13.97 -16.70
N PHE A 221 -7.74 13.75 -18.01
CA PHE A 221 -6.53 13.67 -18.85
C PHE A 221 -5.72 14.97 -18.78
N VAL A 222 -6.35 16.12 -19.04
CA VAL A 222 -5.69 17.43 -19.01
C VAL A 222 -5.11 17.73 -17.62
N THR A 223 -5.84 17.39 -16.55
CA THR A 223 -5.34 17.55 -15.17
C THR A 223 -4.08 16.70 -14.95
N ALA A 224 -4.08 15.45 -15.39
CA ALA A 224 -2.92 14.56 -15.25
C ALA A 224 -1.73 15.04 -16.11
N LEU A 225 -1.98 15.49 -17.34
CA LEU A 225 -0.96 16.04 -18.23
C LEU A 225 -0.28 17.26 -17.59
N ILE A 226 -1.07 18.24 -17.14
CA ILE A 226 -0.54 19.47 -16.53
C ILE A 226 0.20 19.17 -15.23
N ALA A 227 -0.32 18.27 -14.38
CA ALA A 227 0.32 17.90 -13.12
C ALA A 227 1.73 17.32 -13.32
N ASN A 228 1.93 16.56 -14.39
CA ASN A 228 3.17 15.82 -14.64
C ASN A 228 4.14 16.49 -15.64
N THR A 229 3.72 17.58 -16.26
CA THR A 229 4.58 18.39 -17.16
C THR A 229 4.95 19.73 -16.55
N LYS A 230 4.77 19.91 -15.24
CA LYS A 230 5.29 21.08 -14.51
C LYS A 230 6.80 20.92 -14.39
N GLY A 231 7.57 21.92 -14.84
CA GLY A 231 8.99 22.01 -14.55
C GLY A 231 9.24 22.17 -13.04
N ASP A 232 10.49 22.07 -12.61
CA ASP A 232 10.95 22.20 -11.20
C ASP A 232 10.74 23.60 -10.58
N GLY A 233 10.04 24.51 -11.27
CA GLY A 233 9.71 25.85 -10.81
C GLY A 233 8.72 25.86 -9.65
N LYS A 234 8.74 26.92 -8.85
CA LYS A 234 7.73 27.24 -7.82
C LYS A 234 6.34 27.10 -8.45
N GLU A 235 5.35 26.65 -7.66
CA GLU A 235 3.95 26.58 -8.08
C GLU A 235 3.58 27.83 -8.87
N GLY A 236 3.38 27.65 -10.19
CA GLY A 236 3.00 28.73 -11.09
C GLY A 236 1.66 29.34 -10.63
N ASP A 237 1.46 30.60 -10.93
CA ASP A 237 0.21 31.28 -10.63
C ASP A 237 -0.98 30.42 -11.10
N GLU A 238 -1.92 30.19 -10.23
CA GLU A 238 -3.15 29.39 -10.47
C GLU A 238 -3.90 29.84 -11.73
N PHE A 239 -3.76 31.12 -12.05
CA PHE A 239 -4.32 31.69 -13.29
C PHE A 239 -3.79 31.01 -14.55
N TRP A 240 -2.45 30.85 -14.67
CA TRP A 240 -1.85 30.22 -15.86
C TRP A 240 -2.29 28.79 -16.03
N THR A 241 -2.25 28.00 -14.95
CA THR A 241 -2.72 26.62 -14.97
C THR A 241 -4.17 26.49 -15.38
N LYS A 242 -5.05 27.38 -14.92
CA LYS A 242 -6.47 27.41 -15.31
C LYS A 242 -6.64 27.78 -16.80
N ALA A 243 -5.88 28.76 -17.27
CA ALA A 243 -5.94 29.20 -18.67
C ALA A 243 -5.43 28.10 -19.64
N GLU A 244 -4.32 27.43 -19.31
CA GLU A 244 -3.82 26.27 -20.05
C GLU A 244 -4.86 25.13 -20.08
N THR A 245 -5.50 24.86 -18.93
CA THR A 245 -6.56 23.85 -18.83
C THR A 245 -7.70 24.13 -19.79
N LEU A 246 -8.14 25.39 -19.91
CA LEU A 246 -9.21 25.77 -20.86
C LEU A 246 -8.81 25.47 -22.30
N LEU A 247 -7.60 25.84 -22.69
CA LEU A 247 -7.12 25.60 -24.06
C LEU A 247 -6.97 24.10 -24.34
N TYR A 248 -6.28 23.35 -23.49
CA TYR A 248 -6.14 21.91 -23.68
C TYR A 248 -7.49 21.18 -23.71
N CYS A 249 -8.43 21.53 -22.82
CA CYS A 249 -9.76 20.95 -22.84
C CYS A 249 -10.50 21.26 -24.14
N ALA A 250 -10.34 22.47 -24.70
CA ALA A 250 -10.93 22.81 -25.97
C ALA A 250 -10.38 21.96 -27.12
N LEU A 251 -9.03 21.92 -27.25
CA LEU A 251 -8.34 21.23 -28.32
C LEU A 251 -8.56 19.71 -28.27
N VAL A 252 -8.33 19.09 -27.09
CA VAL A 252 -8.51 17.65 -26.90
C VAL A 252 -9.96 17.24 -27.18
N SER A 253 -10.93 18.03 -26.71
CA SER A 253 -12.34 17.72 -27.00
C SER A 253 -12.66 17.84 -28.48
N TYR A 254 -12.08 18.80 -29.19
CA TYR A 254 -12.25 18.91 -30.64
C TYR A 254 -11.68 17.68 -31.35
N ILE A 255 -10.44 17.29 -31.03
CA ILE A 255 -9.75 16.14 -31.62
C ILE A 255 -10.55 14.85 -31.40
N VAL A 256 -11.00 14.61 -30.17
CA VAL A 256 -11.63 13.32 -29.78
C VAL A 256 -13.05 13.22 -30.32
N PHE A 257 -13.85 14.29 -30.28
CA PHE A 257 -15.27 14.20 -30.57
C PHE A 257 -15.62 14.61 -32.00
N GLU A 258 -14.79 15.44 -32.66
CA GLU A 258 -15.05 15.96 -34.01
C GLU A 258 -14.02 15.49 -35.05
N GLY A 259 -12.80 15.14 -34.61
CA GLY A 259 -11.72 14.70 -35.49
C GLY A 259 -11.93 13.28 -36.03
N PRO A 260 -11.38 12.95 -37.22
CA PRO A 260 -11.35 11.58 -37.74
C PRO A 260 -10.53 10.66 -36.82
N GLU A 261 -10.77 9.37 -36.88
CA GLU A 261 -10.16 8.40 -35.93
C GLU A 261 -8.63 8.39 -36.00
N GLU A 262 -8.06 8.53 -37.18
CA GLU A 262 -6.63 8.55 -37.46
C GLU A 262 -5.92 9.75 -36.81
N GLU A 263 -6.63 10.86 -36.62
CA GLU A 263 -6.13 12.10 -36.04
C GLU A 263 -6.36 12.19 -34.51
N ARG A 264 -7.06 11.23 -33.91
CA ARG A 264 -7.32 11.22 -32.45
C ARG A 264 -6.10 10.81 -31.65
N ASN A 265 -5.03 11.59 -31.73
CA ASN A 265 -3.76 11.30 -31.08
C ASN A 265 -3.05 12.57 -30.60
N MET A 266 -1.95 12.39 -29.87
CA MET A 266 -1.17 13.49 -29.30
C MET A 266 -0.47 14.34 -30.38
N ASN A 267 -0.15 13.76 -31.54
CA ASN A 267 0.49 14.49 -32.61
C ASN A 267 -0.40 15.62 -33.12
N THR A 268 -1.68 15.33 -33.32
CA THR A 268 -2.68 16.33 -33.72
C THR A 268 -2.81 17.45 -32.69
N LEU A 269 -2.74 17.14 -31.38
CA LEU A 269 -2.75 18.17 -30.34
C LEU A 269 -1.54 19.11 -30.46
N VAL A 270 -0.34 18.56 -30.69
CA VAL A 270 0.89 19.35 -30.91
C VAL A 270 0.76 20.21 -32.16
N GLU A 271 0.28 19.65 -33.29
CA GLU A 271 0.10 20.40 -34.55
C GLU A 271 -0.93 21.52 -34.39
N MET A 272 -2.03 21.28 -33.67
CA MET A 272 -3.02 22.34 -33.42
C MET A 272 -2.39 23.48 -32.59
N ILE A 273 -1.61 23.19 -31.55
CA ILE A 273 -0.92 24.23 -30.78
C ILE A 273 0.07 24.99 -31.67
N ASN A 274 0.86 24.28 -32.49
CA ASN A 274 1.84 24.88 -33.38
C ASN A 274 1.19 25.75 -34.47
N SER A 275 -0.03 25.41 -34.88
CA SER A 275 -0.81 26.17 -35.87
C SER A 275 -1.52 27.39 -35.28
N MET A 276 -1.48 27.57 -33.95
CA MET A 276 -2.06 28.73 -33.31
C MET A 276 -1.08 29.90 -33.32
N GLU A 277 -1.44 30.98 -34.00
CA GLU A 277 -0.72 32.25 -33.99
C GLU A 277 -1.56 33.31 -33.26
N VAL A 278 -0.93 34.15 -32.48
CA VAL A 278 -1.54 35.32 -31.81
C VAL A 278 -0.76 36.55 -32.21
N ARG A 279 -1.45 37.52 -32.84
CA ARG A 279 -0.92 38.84 -33.18
C ARG A 279 -1.30 39.85 -32.10
N GLU A 280 -0.33 40.55 -31.57
CA GLU A 280 -0.53 41.51 -30.47
C GLU A 280 -1.13 42.85 -31.02
N ASP A 281 -0.90 43.13 -32.31
CA ASP A 281 -1.30 44.34 -33.01
C ASP A 281 -2.64 44.23 -33.74
N ASP A 282 -3.19 43.02 -33.86
CA ASP A 282 -4.46 42.75 -34.56
C ASP A 282 -5.31 41.75 -33.76
N GLU A 283 -6.24 42.27 -32.95
CA GLU A 283 -7.19 41.47 -32.19
C GLU A 283 -8.24 40.76 -33.05
N THR A 284 -8.37 41.14 -34.30
CA THR A 284 -9.34 40.56 -35.25
C THR A 284 -8.73 39.39 -36.03
N PHE A 285 -7.43 39.18 -35.92
CA PHE A 285 -6.73 38.10 -36.59
C PHE A 285 -7.26 36.72 -36.14
N LYS A 286 -7.55 35.89 -37.14
CA LYS A 286 -7.97 34.51 -36.91
C LYS A 286 -6.97 33.55 -37.52
N ASN A 287 -6.45 32.63 -36.68
CA ASN A 287 -5.61 31.53 -37.14
C ASN A 287 -6.44 30.33 -37.64
N ALA A 288 -5.77 29.30 -38.15
CA ALA A 288 -6.45 28.12 -38.69
C ALA A 288 -7.38 27.43 -37.67
N VAL A 289 -6.95 27.34 -36.40
CA VAL A 289 -7.72 26.74 -35.33
C VAL A 289 -8.98 27.57 -35.00
N ASP A 290 -8.89 28.91 -35.05
CA ASP A 290 -10.06 29.77 -34.86
C ASP A 290 -11.15 29.45 -35.89
N TYR A 291 -10.79 29.27 -37.18
CA TYR A 291 -11.75 28.89 -38.20
C TYR A 291 -12.38 27.52 -37.96
N MET A 292 -11.62 26.55 -37.46
CA MET A 292 -12.16 25.24 -37.08
C MET A 292 -13.21 25.36 -35.98
N PHE A 293 -12.95 26.14 -34.94
CA PHE A 293 -13.87 26.38 -33.83
C PHE A 293 -15.09 27.22 -34.27
N ASP A 294 -14.93 28.21 -35.16
CA ASP A 294 -16.05 28.95 -35.74
C ASP A 294 -16.97 28.00 -36.53
N GLY A 295 -16.41 27.05 -37.26
CA GLY A 295 -17.16 26.03 -37.99
C GLY A 295 -17.96 25.12 -37.06
N LEU A 296 -17.35 24.70 -35.97
CA LEU A 296 -17.99 23.88 -34.92
C LEU A 296 -19.09 24.68 -34.20
N GLU A 297 -18.81 25.94 -33.84
CA GLU A 297 -19.80 26.80 -33.19
C GLU A 297 -21.06 26.99 -34.00
N ARG A 298 -20.94 27.18 -35.34
CA ARG A 298 -22.12 27.29 -36.22
C ARG A 298 -22.98 26.03 -36.22
N ARG A 299 -22.36 24.83 -36.08
CA ARG A 299 -23.05 23.55 -36.05
C ARG A 299 -23.59 23.20 -34.66
N SER A 300 -22.78 23.44 -33.62
CA SER A 300 -23.05 23.03 -32.25
C SER A 300 -22.57 24.09 -31.25
N PRO A 301 -23.32 25.20 -31.02
CA PRO A 301 -22.90 26.30 -30.16
C PRO A 301 -22.66 25.90 -28.69
N GLN A 302 -23.31 24.83 -28.23
CA GLN A 302 -23.25 24.32 -26.88
C GLN A 302 -22.19 23.21 -26.70
N HIS A 303 -21.45 22.87 -27.76
CA HIS A 303 -20.40 21.85 -27.68
C HIS A 303 -19.37 22.22 -26.63
N PHE A 304 -18.92 21.22 -25.83
CA PHE A 304 -17.99 21.47 -24.73
C PHE A 304 -16.68 22.14 -25.20
N ALA A 305 -16.12 21.67 -26.32
CA ALA A 305 -14.91 22.27 -26.92
C ALA A 305 -15.09 23.77 -27.21
N VAL A 306 -16.22 24.16 -27.83
CA VAL A 306 -16.57 25.56 -28.16
C VAL A 306 -16.63 26.39 -26.87
N ARG A 307 -17.31 25.89 -25.86
CA ARG A 307 -17.45 26.62 -24.58
C ARG A 307 -16.09 26.83 -23.88
N GLN A 308 -15.17 25.85 -23.93
CA GLN A 308 -13.83 26.00 -23.34
C GLN A 308 -12.99 26.97 -24.19
N TYR A 309 -13.05 26.86 -25.53
CA TYR A 309 -12.33 27.75 -26.44
C TYR A 309 -12.75 29.21 -26.29
N LYS A 310 -14.02 29.49 -26.20
CA LYS A 310 -14.55 30.86 -25.94
C LYS A 310 -14.00 31.46 -24.64
N LYS A 311 -13.90 30.66 -23.59
CA LYS A 311 -13.31 31.13 -22.32
C LYS A 311 -11.81 31.43 -22.48
N TYR A 312 -11.07 30.60 -23.22
CA TYR A 312 -9.68 30.86 -23.53
C TYR A 312 -9.52 32.16 -24.34
N LYS A 313 -10.35 32.39 -25.33
CA LYS A 313 -10.36 33.62 -26.19
C LYS A 313 -10.69 34.90 -25.44
N LEU A 314 -11.12 34.86 -24.20
CA LEU A 314 -11.19 36.04 -23.32
C LEU A 314 -9.80 36.62 -22.98
N ALA A 315 -8.76 35.80 -23.10
CA ALA A 315 -7.39 36.28 -23.03
C ALA A 315 -7.00 36.92 -24.39
N SER A 316 -6.45 38.12 -24.36
CA SER A 316 -6.04 38.84 -25.58
C SER A 316 -4.56 39.21 -25.54
N GLY A 317 -4.01 39.51 -26.71
CA GLY A 317 -2.65 40.04 -26.88
C GLY A 317 -1.56 39.21 -26.18
N LYS A 318 -0.77 39.87 -25.35
CA LYS A 318 0.36 39.25 -24.64
C LYS A 318 -0.03 38.08 -23.74
N THR A 319 -1.21 38.14 -23.14
CA THR A 319 -1.70 37.07 -22.24
C THR A 319 -1.98 35.79 -23.02
N ALA A 320 -2.68 35.88 -24.16
CA ALA A 320 -2.96 34.72 -25.02
C ALA A 320 -1.66 34.10 -25.56
N LYS A 321 -0.71 34.94 -26.01
CA LYS A 321 0.60 34.51 -26.47
C LYS A 321 1.40 33.77 -25.37
N SER A 322 1.36 34.29 -24.15
CA SER A 322 2.05 33.65 -23.01
C SER A 322 1.42 32.27 -22.66
N ILE A 323 0.08 32.15 -22.75
CA ILE A 323 -0.60 30.85 -22.54
C ILE A 323 -0.16 29.86 -23.62
N LEU A 324 -0.12 30.25 -24.89
CA LEU A 324 0.34 29.39 -25.98
C LEU A 324 1.79 28.93 -25.79
N ILE A 325 2.70 29.84 -25.44
CA ILE A 325 4.10 29.50 -25.17
C ILE A 325 4.18 28.48 -24.02
N SER A 326 3.40 28.67 -22.96
CA SER A 326 3.39 27.76 -21.83
C SER A 326 2.84 26.37 -22.23
N CYS A 327 1.77 26.32 -23.01
CA CYS A 327 1.23 25.07 -23.57
C CYS A 327 2.25 24.37 -24.47
N GLY A 328 2.87 25.10 -25.42
CA GLY A 328 3.91 24.53 -26.28
C GLY A 328 5.10 23.98 -25.51
N ALA A 329 5.58 24.71 -24.49
CA ALA A 329 6.69 24.25 -23.65
C ALA A 329 6.36 22.93 -22.90
N ARG A 330 5.12 22.73 -22.46
CA ARG A 330 4.70 21.46 -21.83
C ARG A 330 4.65 20.29 -22.81
N LEU A 331 4.35 20.57 -24.08
CA LEU A 331 4.29 19.54 -25.12
C LEU A 331 5.63 19.32 -25.82
N ALA A 332 6.68 20.08 -25.51
CA ALA A 332 7.99 19.94 -26.13
C ALA A 332 8.55 18.51 -26.19
N PRO A 333 8.35 17.62 -25.18
CA PRO A 333 8.75 16.22 -25.32
C PRO A 333 8.12 15.48 -26.49
N PHE A 334 6.91 15.87 -26.90
CA PHE A 334 6.18 15.24 -28.01
C PHE A 334 6.66 15.70 -29.40
N ASP A 335 7.59 16.65 -29.50
CA ASP A 335 8.27 17.01 -30.75
C ASP A 335 9.32 15.96 -31.17
N ILE A 336 9.68 15.04 -30.26
CA ILE A 336 10.66 13.98 -30.56
C ILE A 336 10.02 12.94 -31.48
N PRO A 337 10.62 12.66 -32.67
CA PRO A 337 9.98 11.82 -33.69
C PRO A 337 9.63 10.42 -33.19
N GLN A 338 10.50 9.79 -32.37
CA GLN A 338 10.25 8.46 -31.82
C GLN A 338 9.06 8.46 -30.84
N LEU A 339 8.91 9.54 -30.04
CA LEU A 339 7.77 9.66 -29.14
C LEU A 339 6.48 9.92 -29.92
N ARG A 340 6.52 10.75 -30.96
CA ARG A 340 5.39 10.97 -31.86
C ARG A 340 4.90 9.66 -32.46
N GLU A 341 5.81 8.81 -32.89
CA GLU A 341 5.47 7.49 -33.47
C GLU A 341 4.69 6.62 -32.49
N ILE A 342 5.23 6.42 -31.29
CA ILE A 342 4.59 5.52 -30.31
C ILE A 342 3.29 6.10 -29.69
N MET A 343 3.01 7.40 -29.88
CA MET A 343 1.79 8.05 -29.39
C MET A 343 0.71 8.16 -30.47
N SER A 344 0.91 7.58 -31.66
CA SER A 344 0.02 7.72 -32.81
C SER A 344 -1.24 6.84 -32.70
N TYR A 345 -1.14 5.64 -32.11
CA TYR A 345 -2.27 4.73 -31.87
C TYR A 345 -2.04 3.93 -30.57
N ASP A 346 -2.97 3.06 -30.17
CA ASP A 346 -2.87 2.32 -28.91
C ASP A 346 -2.72 0.81 -29.09
N GLU A 347 -1.80 0.20 -28.35
CA GLU A 347 -1.60 -1.25 -28.26
C GLU A 347 -1.62 -1.73 -26.80
N LEU A 348 -1.60 -0.81 -25.82
CA LEU A 348 -1.50 -1.20 -24.40
C LEU A 348 -2.81 -1.78 -23.85
N GLU A 349 -3.96 -1.36 -24.40
CA GLU A 349 -5.29 -1.80 -23.95
C GLU A 349 -5.43 -1.69 -22.42
N LEU A 350 -5.18 -0.48 -21.87
CA LEU A 350 -5.19 -0.21 -20.43
C LEU A 350 -6.51 -0.60 -19.75
N ASP A 351 -7.61 -0.49 -20.47
CA ASP A 351 -8.96 -0.80 -20.01
C ASP A 351 -9.23 -2.32 -19.88
N LYS A 352 -8.39 -3.17 -20.50
CA LYS A 352 -8.59 -4.63 -20.54
C LYS A 352 -7.70 -5.42 -19.59
N GLN A 353 -6.90 -4.73 -18.76
CA GLN A 353 -5.90 -5.41 -17.91
C GLN A 353 -6.51 -6.39 -16.88
N GLY A 354 -7.79 -6.32 -16.60
CA GLY A 354 -8.50 -7.23 -15.69
C GLY A 354 -9.43 -8.23 -16.35
N ASP A 355 -9.53 -8.25 -17.68
CA ASP A 355 -10.43 -9.12 -18.43
C ASP A 355 -9.87 -10.53 -18.61
N GLU A 356 -8.56 -10.61 -18.75
CA GLU A 356 -7.79 -11.84 -18.94
C GLU A 356 -6.48 -11.79 -18.15
N LYS A 357 -5.73 -12.91 -18.13
CA LYS A 357 -4.37 -12.91 -17.57
C LYS A 357 -3.46 -12.04 -18.45
N SER A 358 -3.13 -10.86 -17.99
CA SER A 358 -2.28 -9.88 -18.68
C SER A 358 -1.11 -9.45 -17.82
N ALA A 359 -0.01 -9.08 -18.47
CA ALA A 359 1.16 -8.52 -17.82
C ALA A 359 1.66 -7.33 -18.63
N LEU A 360 1.40 -6.13 -18.14
CA LEU A 360 1.83 -4.88 -18.75
C LEU A 360 3.08 -4.37 -18.02
N PHE A 361 4.17 -4.19 -18.75
CA PHE A 361 5.41 -3.66 -18.23
C PHE A 361 5.67 -2.24 -18.76
N PHE A 362 5.97 -1.33 -17.85
CA PHE A 362 6.50 0.00 -18.13
C PHE A 362 8.01 -0.02 -17.84
N LEU A 363 8.82 -0.09 -18.89
CA LEU A 363 10.28 -0.02 -18.76
C LEU A 363 10.70 1.45 -18.71
N ILE A 364 11.30 1.86 -17.61
CA ILE A 364 11.72 3.25 -17.38
C ILE A 364 13.23 3.32 -17.14
N SER A 365 13.82 4.49 -17.46
CA SER A 365 15.20 4.75 -17.09
C SER A 365 15.31 5.09 -15.60
N ASP A 366 16.36 4.63 -14.94
CA ASP A 366 16.71 5.03 -13.58
C ASP A 366 17.55 6.30 -13.50
N THR A 367 18.12 6.74 -14.62
CA THR A 367 18.99 7.92 -14.72
C THR A 367 18.34 9.09 -15.43
N ASP A 368 17.40 8.82 -16.34
CA ASP A 368 16.66 9.82 -17.11
C ASP A 368 15.17 9.74 -16.81
N THR A 369 14.62 10.79 -16.23
CA THR A 369 13.23 10.89 -15.85
C THR A 369 12.36 11.65 -16.86
N THR A 370 12.94 12.10 -17.98
CA THR A 370 12.29 12.97 -18.97
C THR A 370 10.93 12.43 -19.44
N TYR A 371 10.82 11.11 -19.65
CA TYR A 371 9.60 10.47 -20.16
C TYR A 371 8.76 9.75 -19.09
N ASN A 372 9.20 9.78 -17.83
CA ASN A 372 8.53 9.05 -16.76
C ASN A 372 7.10 9.57 -16.48
N PHE A 373 6.80 10.82 -16.84
CA PHE A 373 5.48 11.40 -16.74
C PHE A 373 4.41 10.61 -17.55
N LEU A 374 4.82 9.92 -18.63
CA LEU A 374 3.92 9.09 -19.43
C LEU A 374 3.35 7.91 -18.62
N VAL A 375 4.15 7.37 -17.69
CA VAL A 375 3.69 6.29 -16.79
C VAL A 375 2.61 6.82 -15.83
N ALA A 376 2.83 8.01 -15.25
CA ALA A 376 1.84 8.63 -14.37
C ALA A 376 0.54 8.94 -15.11
N LEU A 377 0.64 9.38 -16.37
CA LEU A 377 -0.50 9.63 -17.24
C LEU A 377 -1.26 8.33 -17.51
N ALA A 378 -0.54 7.26 -17.93
CA ALA A 378 -1.13 5.95 -18.16
C ALA A 378 -1.80 5.38 -16.89
N PHE A 379 -1.19 5.52 -15.73
CA PHE A 379 -1.78 5.05 -14.47
C PHE A 379 -3.02 5.84 -14.08
N SER A 380 -3.01 7.17 -14.26
CA SER A 380 -4.18 8.01 -14.02
C SER A 380 -5.38 7.56 -14.84
N GLN A 381 -5.15 7.22 -16.13
CA GLN A 381 -6.20 6.69 -17.01
C GLN A 381 -6.59 5.26 -16.62
N MET A 382 -5.61 4.36 -16.46
CA MET A 382 -5.84 2.95 -16.18
C MET A 382 -6.70 2.71 -14.93
N PHE A 383 -6.40 3.39 -13.81
CA PHE A 383 -7.19 3.21 -12.60
C PHE A 383 -8.65 3.61 -12.78
N ASN A 384 -8.91 4.71 -13.48
CA ASN A 384 -10.28 5.14 -13.79
C ASN A 384 -10.98 4.13 -14.71
N LEU A 385 -10.33 3.71 -15.80
CA LEU A 385 -10.85 2.76 -16.77
C LEU A 385 -11.18 1.41 -16.14
N LEU A 386 -10.29 0.87 -15.32
CA LEU A 386 -10.49 -0.40 -14.62
C LEU A 386 -11.63 -0.32 -13.60
N CYS A 387 -11.77 0.81 -12.90
CA CYS A 387 -12.88 1.04 -11.99
C CYS A 387 -14.21 1.10 -12.75
N GLU A 388 -14.29 1.87 -13.86
CA GLU A 388 -15.46 1.96 -14.71
C GLU A 388 -15.83 0.61 -15.32
N ARG A 389 -14.83 -0.14 -15.80
CA ARG A 389 -15.04 -1.47 -16.38
C ARG A 389 -15.54 -2.47 -15.35
N ALA A 390 -14.98 -2.45 -14.13
CA ALA A 390 -15.47 -3.27 -13.04
C ALA A 390 -16.94 -2.97 -12.72
N ASP A 391 -17.30 -1.69 -12.62
CA ASP A 391 -18.64 -1.26 -12.22
C ASP A 391 -19.67 -1.48 -13.35
N ASN A 392 -19.35 -1.08 -14.58
CA ASN A 392 -20.30 -1.06 -15.69
C ASN A 392 -20.40 -2.38 -16.44
N THR A 393 -19.29 -3.15 -16.55
CA THR A 393 -19.25 -4.38 -17.35
C THR A 393 -19.39 -5.63 -16.48
N TYR A 394 -18.76 -5.63 -15.28
CA TYR A 394 -18.64 -6.82 -14.45
C TYR A 394 -19.39 -6.76 -13.11
N GLY A 395 -20.30 -5.80 -12.94
CA GLY A 395 -21.13 -5.73 -11.73
C GLY A 395 -20.34 -5.46 -10.45
N GLY A 396 -19.29 -4.68 -10.54
CA GLY A 396 -18.48 -4.17 -9.41
C GLY A 396 -17.16 -4.88 -9.17
N ARG A 397 -16.75 -5.86 -10.00
CA ARG A 397 -15.48 -6.60 -9.83
C ARG A 397 -14.91 -7.06 -11.16
N LEU A 398 -13.61 -6.88 -11.33
CA LEU A 398 -12.89 -7.47 -12.46
C LEU A 398 -12.84 -8.99 -12.35
N PRO A 399 -12.86 -9.73 -13.48
CA PRO A 399 -12.72 -11.19 -13.53
C PRO A 399 -11.38 -11.67 -12.96
N TYR A 400 -10.30 -10.95 -13.29
CA TYR A 400 -8.96 -11.21 -12.75
C TYR A 400 -8.53 -10.06 -11.85
N HIS A 401 -7.96 -10.39 -10.69
CA HIS A 401 -7.38 -9.39 -9.80
C HIS A 401 -6.21 -8.68 -10.50
N VAL A 402 -6.20 -7.37 -10.53
CA VAL A 402 -5.12 -6.56 -11.12
C VAL A 402 -4.18 -6.08 -10.03
N ARG A 403 -2.92 -6.49 -10.09
CA ARG A 403 -1.87 -6.02 -9.17
C ARG A 403 -0.94 -5.05 -9.87
N VAL A 404 -0.97 -3.82 -9.41
CA VAL A 404 -0.03 -2.78 -9.85
C VAL A 404 1.18 -2.81 -8.94
N LEU A 405 2.34 -3.17 -9.48
CA LEU A 405 3.63 -3.24 -8.80
C LEU A 405 4.48 -2.06 -9.29
N TRP A 406 4.44 -0.96 -8.56
CA TRP A 406 5.02 0.31 -8.96
C TRP A 406 6.40 0.49 -8.34
N ASP A 407 7.43 -0.08 -8.98
CA ASP A 407 8.82 0.08 -8.53
C ASP A 407 9.29 1.52 -8.81
N GLU A 408 10.06 2.06 -7.88
CA GLU A 408 10.53 3.46 -7.88
C GLU A 408 9.41 4.51 -8.08
N ALA A 409 8.31 4.35 -7.36
CA ALA A 409 7.12 5.19 -7.50
C ALA A 409 7.38 6.70 -7.38
N ALA A 410 8.46 7.11 -6.70
CA ALA A 410 8.85 8.50 -6.58
C ALA A 410 9.35 9.13 -7.91
N ASN A 411 9.83 8.30 -8.83
CA ASN A 411 10.50 8.79 -10.05
C ASN A 411 9.57 8.89 -11.26
N THR A 412 8.34 8.40 -11.17
CA THR A 412 7.41 8.27 -12.31
C THR A 412 6.37 9.36 -12.39
N GLY A 413 6.40 10.35 -11.49
CA GLY A 413 5.43 11.45 -11.47
C GLY A 413 4.24 11.19 -10.54
N GLN A 414 3.29 12.12 -10.56
CA GLN A 414 2.15 12.15 -9.66
C GLN A 414 0.87 11.63 -10.37
N VAL A 415 0.17 10.71 -9.76
CA VAL A 415 -1.20 10.35 -10.15
C VAL A 415 -2.17 11.23 -9.35
N PRO A 416 -2.87 12.18 -10.00
CA PRO A 416 -3.83 13.04 -9.31
C PRO A 416 -4.94 12.25 -8.64
N GLY A 417 -5.21 12.52 -7.37
CA GLY A 417 -6.27 11.84 -6.62
C GLY A 417 -5.94 10.41 -6.20
N LEU A 418 -4.66 10.00 -6.20
CA LEU A 418 -4.24 8.65 -5.81
C LEU A 418 -4.76 8.26 -4.41
N GLU A 419 -4.83 9.21 -3.47
CA GLU A 419 -5.37 9.02 -2.12
C GLU A 419 -6.83 8.53 -2.13
N LYS A 420 -7.61 8.96 -3.11
CA LYS A 420 -9.00 8.52 -3.31
C LYS A 420 -9.06 7.16 -3.99
N ILE A 421 -8.20 6.96 -4.99
CA ILE A 421 -8.12 5.72 -5.76
C ILE A 421 -7.79 4.55 -4.84
N VAL A 422 -6.73 4.64 -4.02
CA VAL A 422 -6.31 3.54 -3.13
C VAL A 422 -7.38 3.14 -2.11
N ALA A 423 -8.29 4.04 -1.76
CA ALA A 423 -9.38 3.76 -0.83
C ALA A 423 -10.49 2.89 -1.47
N VAL A 424 -10.69 2.98 -2.78
CA VAL A 424 -11.84 2.37 -3.47
C VAL A 424 -11.50 1.15 -4.35
N ILE A 425 -10.25 1.01 -4.81
CA ILE A 425 -9.84 -0.03 -5.78
C ILE A 425 -9.99 -1.45 -5.24
N ARG A 426 -9.87 -1.66 -3.93
CA ARG A 426 -10.01 -2.97 -3.29
C ARG A 426 -11.31 -3.68 -3.67
N SER A 427 -12.44 -2.96 -3.68
CA SER A 427 -13.76 -3.54 -3.96
C SER A 427 -13.87 -4.05 -5.39
N ARG A 428 -13.03 -3.56 -6.31
CA ARG A 428 -13.01 -3.83 -7.74
C ARG A 428 -11.96 -4.86 -8.17
N GLU A 429 -11.36 -5.55 -7.19
CA GLU A 429 -10.25 -6.51 -7.40
C GLU A 429 -9.00 -5.85 -8.02
N ILE A 430 -8.65 -4.67 -7.54
CA ILE A 430 -7.42 -3.96 -7.91
C ILE A 430 -6.61 -3.72 -6.64
N SER A 431 -5.30 -3.87 -6.71
CA SER A 431 -4.37 -3.56 -5.63
C SER A 431 -3.13 -2.84 -6.14
N LEU A 432 -2.59 -1.98 -5.29
CA LEU A 432 -1.41 -1.18 -5.56
C LEU A 432 -0.29 -1.51 -4.58
N THR A 433 0.88 -1.79 -5.10
CA THR A 433 2.11 -1.86 -4.31
C THR A 433 3.04 -0.73 -4.72
N LEU A 434 3.39 0.12 -3.76
CA LEU A 434 4.32 1.22 -3.94
C LEU A 434 5.69 0.83 -3.37
N PHE A 435 6.74 1.06 -4.17
CA PHE A 435 8.11 0.86 -3.71
C PHE A 435 8.80 2.21 -3.57
N TYR A 436 9.31 2.46 -2.38
CA TYR A 436 10.07 3.66 -2.04
C TYR A 436 11.44 3.31 -1.48
N GLN A 437 12.38 4.23 -1.62
CA GLN A 437 13.66 4.11 -0.92
C GLN A 437 13.56 4.60 0.53
N ALA A 438 12.69 5.58 0.77
CA ALA A 438 12.38 6.16 2.08
C ALA A 438 10.95 6.73 2.09
N MET A 439 10.34 6.84 3.27
CA MET A 439 8.98 7.41 3.43
C MET A 439 8.90 8.87 3.00
N SER A 440 9.98 9.63 3.15
CA SER A 440 10.08 11.03 2.72
C SER A 440 9.80 11.23 1.23
N GLN A 441 10.08 10.24 0.38
CA GLN A 441 9.77 10.30 -1.05
C GLN A 441 8.26 10.37 -1.32
N CYS A 442 7.46 9.55 -0.63
CA CYS A 442 6.00 9.63 -0.72
C CYS A 442 5.49 11.00 -0.26
N LYS A 443 6.04 11.49 0.86
CA LYS A 443 5.66 12.81 1.42
C LYS A 443 6.04 13.96 0.49
N ALA A 444 7.20 13.90 -0.15
CA ALA A 444 7.62 14.91 -1.13
C ALA A 444 6.67 14.98 -2.34
N LEU A 445 6.23 13.80 -2.84
CA LEU A 445 5.38 13.71 -4.02
C LEU A 445 3.91 14.08 -3.75
N TYR A 446 3.35 13.57 -2.64
CA TYR A 446 1.92 13.69 -2.34
C TYR A 446 1.60 14.62 -1.16
N LYS A 447 2.60 15.25 -0.54
CA LYS A 447 2.45 16.20 0.59
C LYS A 447 1.53 15.59 1.68
N ASP A 448 0.49 16.30 2.09
CA ASP A 448 -0.45 15.88 3.15
C ASP A 448 -1.27 14.62 2.76
N HIS A 449 -1.47 14.38 1.46
CA HIS A 449 -2.16 13.18 0.99
C HIS A 449 -1.37 11.88 1.20
N SER A 450 -0.06 11.98 1.44
CA SER A 450 0.81 10.82 1.69
C SER A 450 0.35 9.98 2.89
N GLU A 451 -0.15 10.62 3.95
CA GLU A 451 -0.68 9.91 5.13
C GLU A 451 -1.94 9.10 4.80
N THR A 452 -2.83 9.66 3.96
CA THR A 452 -4.03 8.95 3.50
C THR A 452 -3.66 7.77 2.61
N ILE A 453 -2.68 7.94 1.70
CA ILE A 453 -2.19 6.85 0.85
C ILE A 453 -1.61 5.73 1.72
N MET A 454 -0.71 6.07 2.65
CA MET A 454 -0.10 5.08 3.55
C MET A 454 -1.11 4.41 4.48
N GLY A 455 -2.11 5.14 4.97
CA GLY A 455 -3.20 4.61 5.79
C GLY A 455 -4.08 3.57 5.07
N ASN A 456 -4.06 3.56 3.73
CA ASN A 456 -4.73 2.56 2.89
C ASN A 456 -3.84 1.39 2.44
N MET A 457 -2.59 1.32 2.93
CA MET A 457 -1.68 0.18 2.73
C MET A 457 -1.79 -0.75 3.93
N ASP A 458 -2.51 -1.87 3.79
CA ASP A 458 -2.66 -2.83 4.90
C ASP A 458 -1.35 -3.56 5.21
N SER A 459 -0.44 -3.65 4.25
CA SER A 459 0.87 -4.28 4.41
C SER A 459 1.98 -3.26 4.16
N ILE A 460 2.86 -3.07 5.14
CA ILE A 460 4.06 -2.24 4.98
C ILE A 460 5.29 -3.07 5.33
N VAL A 461 6.26 -3.13 4.41
CA VAL A 461 7.47 -3.93 4.56
C VAL A 461 8.69 -3.04 4.49
N PHE A 462 9.53 -3.08 5.51
CA PHE A 462 10.83 -2.42 5.53
C PHE A 462 11.96 -3.44 5.33
N LEU A 463 12.69 -3.27 4.24
CA LEU A 463 13.79 -4.17 3.84
C LEU A 463 15.18 -3.68 4.27
N GLY A 464 15.24 -2.52 4.93
CA GLY A 464 16.49 -1.90 5.36
C GLY A 464 16.74 -0.54 4.72
N GLY A 465 17.35 0.36 5.46
CA GLY A 465 17.66 1.72 5.04
C GLY A 465 18.24 2.52 6.20
N ARG A 466 18.69 3.76 5.92
CA ARG A 466 19.34 4.64 6.91
C ARG A 466 18.71 6.02 7.03
N GLU A 467 17.59 6.25 6.36
CA GLU A 467 16.93 7.57 6.40
C GLU A 467 16.27 7.77 7.77
N ALA A 468 16.71 8.83 8.47
CA ALA A 468 16.41 9.04 9.89
C ALA A 468 14.91 9.18 10.19
N SER A 469 14.15 9.86 9.33
CA SER A 469 12.71 10.04 9.52
C SER A 469 11.95 8.73 9.39
N THR A 470 12.30 7.88 8.41
CA THR A 470 11.75 6.53 8.24
C THR A 470 12.08 5.64 9.44
N LEU A 471 13.33 5.64 9.90
CA LEU A 471 13.73 4.84 11.07
C LEU A 471 12.99 5.25 12.34
N LYS A 472 12.81 6.56 12.53
CA LYS A 472 12.05 7.09 13.67
C LYS A 472 10.59 6.65 13.60
N ASP A 473 9.97 6.76 12.44
CA ASP A 473 8.57 6.35 12.23
C ASP A 473 8.38 4.85 12.50
N ILE A 474 9.30 4.01 12.01
CA ILE A 474 9.29 2.57 12.27
C ILE A 474 9.42 2.29 13.77
N SER A 475 10.38 2.91 14.45
CA SER A 475 10.64 2.68 15.87
C SER A 475 9.48 3.09 16.77
N GLU A 476 8.95 4.31 16.54
CA GLU A 476 7.94 4.91 17.41
C GLU A 476 6.51 4.48 17.08
N ASN A 477 6.14 4.43 15.78
CA ASN A 477 4.77 4.23 15.34
C ASN A 477 4.45 2.79 14.93
N TRP A 478 5.41 2.07 14.29
CA TRP A 478 5.13 0.69 13.87
C TRP A 478 5.44 -0.32 14.96
N LEU A 479 6.62 -0.20 15.57
CA LEU A 479 7.07 -1.13 16.59
C LEU A 479 6.53 -0.78 17.97
N GLY A 480 6.47 0.52 18.28
CA GLY A 480 5.96 1.01 19.57
C GLY A 480 6.83 0.63 20.75
N LYS A 481 6.26 0.82 21.96
CA LYS A 481 6.97 0.60 23.23
C LYS A 481 6.49 -0.63 23.95
N ALA A 482 7.43 -1.36 24.57
CA ALA A 482 7.20 -2.45 25.50
C ALA A 482 7.63 -2.03 26.90
N THR A 483 6.96 -2.56 27.94
CA THR A 483 7.37 -2.40 29.32
C THR A 483 8.51 -3.35 29.63
N ILE A 484 9.66 -2.82 30.04
CA ILE A 484 10.79 -3.61 30.54
C ILE A 484 10.93 -3.43 32.04
N SER A 485 11.30 -4.50 32.74
CA SER A 485 11.63 -4.47 34.17
C SER A 485 13.15 -4.41 34.33
N MET A 486 13.66 -3.35 34.94
CA MET A 486 15.05 -3.23 35.34
C MET A 486 15.17 -3.53 36.83
N GLN A 487 16.02 -4.49 37.17
CA GLN A 487 16.37 -4.82 38.53
C GLN A 487 17.74 -4.22 38.82
N THR A 488 17.79 -3.30 39.78
CA THR A 488 19.04 -2.73 40.24
C THR A 488 19.36 -3.33 41.61
N GLU A 489 20.48 -4.00 41.71
CA GLU A 489 21.00 -4.56 42.97
C GLU A 489 22.05 -3.62 43.56
N GLY A 490 21.75 -3.06 44.73
CA GLY A 490 22.70 -2.29 45.52
C GLY A 490 23.28 -3.16 46.65
N ARG A 491 24.59 -3.41 46.62
CA ARG A 491 25.34 -4.01 47.72
C ARG A 491 26.15 -2.95 48.40
N SER A 492 25.86 -2.67 49.66
CA SER A 492 26.72 -1.84 50.50
C SER A 492 27.61 -2.76 51.37
N ARG A 493 28.94 -2.62 51.25
CA ARG A 493 29.94 -3.28 52.12
C ARG A 493 30.33 -2.30 53.23
N GLY A 494 29.67 -2.39 54.38
CA GLY A 494 30.00 -1.68 55.63
C GLY A 494 29.81 -2.60 56.80
N GLN A 495 29.96 -2.09 58.04
CA GLN A 495 29.78 -2.88 59.28
C GLN A 495 28.40 -3.57 59.43
N SER A 496 27.43 -3.21 58.58
CA SER A 496 26.19 -3.94 58.33
C SER A 496 26.00 -4.12 56.83
N GLU A 497 26.03 -5.37 56.35
CA GLU A 497 25.68 -5.68 54.96
C GLU A 497 24.19 -5.37 54.73
N SER A 498 23.90 -4.40 53.85
CA SER A 498 22.54 -4.14 53.43
C SER A 498 22.40 -4.48 51.93
N TYR A 499 21.41 -5.30 51.61
CA TYR A 499 21.04 -5.68 50.26
C TYR A 499 19.73 -4.98 49.90
N SER A 500 19.75 -4.12 48.89
CA SER A 500 18.55 -3.49 48.38
C SER A 500 18.33 -3.91 46.95
N GLN A 501 17.15 -4.47 46.67
CA GLN A 501 16.65 -4.70 45.30
C GLN A 501 15.66 -3.60 44.98
N ASN A 502 15.95 -2.83 43.93
CA ASN A 502 15.01 -1.85 43.41
C ASN A 502 14.56 -2.31 42.03
N MET A 503 13.25 -2.52 41.87
CA MET A 503 12.64 -2.93 40.63
C MET A 503 11.99 -1.70 39.97
N GLN A 504 12.58 -1.21 38.90
CA GLN A 504 12.03 -0.11 38.08
C GLN A 504 11.43 -0.66 36.80
N ARG A 505 10.29 -0.15 36.43
CA ARG A 505 9.65 -0.42 35.14
C ARG A 505 9.86 0.79 34.25
N LEU A 506 10.31 0.55 33.03
CA LEU A 506 10.61 1.56 32.03
C LEU A 506 9.95 1.17 30.71
N GLY A 507 9.53 2.18 29.94
CA GLY A 507 9.11 1.96 28.54
C GLY A 507 10.33 1.99 27.62
N ARG A 508 10.50 0.96 26.80
CA ARG A 508 11.52 0.92 25.76
C ARG A 508 10.86 0.62 24.42
N GLU A 509 11.31 1.26 23.35
CA GLU A 509 10.94 0.89 21.99
C GLU A 509 11.29 -0.59 21.76
N LEU A 510 10.43 -1.31 21.04
CA LEU A 510 10.62 -2.74 20.71
C LEU A 510 11.94 -2.95 19.94
N MET A 511 12.28 -2.01 19.04
CA MET A 511 13.62 -1.78 18.50
C MET A 511 13.89 -0.28 18.43
N THR A 512 15.03 0.14 18.87
CA THR A 512 15.51 1.51 18.72
C THR A 512 15.93 1.79 17.27
N THR A 513 16.03 3.06 16.89
CA THR A 513 16.51 3.46 15.55
C THR A 513 17.91 2.88 15.25
N SER A 514 18.77 2.77 16.24
CA SER A 514 20.10 2.17 16.10
C SER A 514 20.02 0.66 15.81
N GLU A 515 19.15 -0.06 16.51
CA GLU A 515 18.94 -1.49 16.29
C GLU A 515 18.32 -1.76 14.91
N ILE A 516 17.41 -0.89 14.44
CA ILE A 516 16.84 -1.00 13.09
C ILE A 516 17.92 -0.73 12.03
N THR A 517 18.79 0.26 12.26
CA THR A 517 19.90 0.59 11.34
C THR A 517 20.90 -0.56 11.19
N THR A 518 21.13 -1.30 12.26
CA THR A 518 22.07 -2.44 12.31
C THR A 518 21.40 -3.79 12.06
N MET A 519 20.12 -3.79 11.67
CA MET A 519 19.38 -5.01 11.36
C MET A 519 20.11 -5.82 10.27
N PRO A 520 20.28 -7.15 10.44
CA PRO A 520 20.91 -8.02 9.45
C PRO A 520 20.27 -7.91 8.07
N GLY A 521 21.08 -7.94 7.02
CA GLY A 521 20.64 -7.72 5.64
C GLY A 521 19.65 -8.77 5.10
N ASP A 522 19.54 -9.93 5.74
CA ASP A 522 18.58 -11.00 5.46
C ASP A 522 17.24 -10.84 6.18
N LYS A 523 17.11 -9.84 7.07
CA LYS A 523 15.90 -9.56 7.85
C LYS A 523 15.11 -8.40 7.26
N CYS A 524 13.82 -8.37 7.58
CA CYS A 524 12.89 -7.29 7.27
C CYS A 524 11.87 -7.12 8.41
N ILE A 525 11.27 -5.94 8.46
CA ILE A 525 10.17 -5.64 9.38
C ILE A 525 8.89 -5.55 8.56
N LEU A 526 7.88 -6.33 8.95
CA LEU A 526 6.54 -6.29 8.36
C LEU A 526 5.57 -5.71 9.39
N GLN A 527 4.78 -4.73 8.96
CA GLN A 527 3.57 -4.31 9.63
C GLN A 527 2.36 -4.71 8.80
N LEU A 528 1.46 -5.49 9.37
CA LEU A 528 0.16 -5.82 8.80
C LEU A 528 -0.92 -5.22 9.68
N ARG A 529 -1.86 -4.49 9.08
CA ARG A 529 -2.92 -3.79 9.80
C ARG A 529 -3.64 -4.70 10.80
N GLY A 530 -3.68 -4.27 12.07
CA GLY A 530 -4.35 -4.97 13.17
C GLY A 530 -3.60 -6.16 13.74
N LEU A 531 -2.33 -6.36 13.36
CA LEU A 531 -1.45 -7.36 13.95
C LEU A 531 -0.20 -6.70 14.55
N PRO A 532 0.43 -7.37 15.53
CA PRO A 532 1.77 -6.98 15.98
C PRO A 532 2.77 -6.99 14.81
N PRO A 533 3.79 -6.11 14.80
CA PRO A 533 4.82 -6.12 13.78
C PRO A 533 5.63 -7.41 13.81
N PHE A 534 6.12 -7.84 12.65
CA PHE A 534 6.95 -9.05 12.52
C PHE A 534 8.39 -8.66 12.16
N LEU A 535 9.35 -9.29 12.81
CA LEU A 535 10.77 -9.27 12.44
C LEU A 535 11.11 -10.61 11.79
N SER A 536 11.15 -10.64 10.47
CA SER A 536 11.15 -11.89 9.71
C SER A 536 12.32 -11.95 8.72
N PRO A 537 12.72 -13.14 8.26
CA PRO A 537 13.65 -13.25 7.16
C PRO A 537 13.01 -12.70 5.87
N LYS A 538 13.80 -12.12 4.99
CA LYS A 538 13.39 -11.80 3.63
C LYS A 538 13.07 -13.09 2.87
N TYR A 539 12.15 -13.03 1.91
CA TYR A 539 11.80 -14.21 1.13
C TYR A 539 12.99 -14.65 0.24
N ASP A 540 13.40 -15.89 0.36
CA ASP A 540 14.43 -16.45 -0.50
C ASP A 540 13.81 -16.91 -1.83
N LEU A 541 14.12 -16.19 -2.91
CA LEU A 541 13.60 -16.46 -4.25
C LEU A 541 13.86 -17.91 -4.71
N LYS A 542 15.00 -18.51 -4.31
CA LYS A 542 15.36 -19.89 -4.65
C LYS A 542 14.41 -20.93 -4.07
N LYS A 543 13.65 -20.59 -3.03
CA LYS A 543 12.64 -21.45 -2.42
C LYS A 543 11.29 -21.41 -3.14
N HIS A 544 11.13 -20.50 -4.11
CA HIS A 544 9.88 -20.40 -4.85
C HIS A 544 9.73 -21.61 -5.80
N PRO A 545 8.55 -22.28 -5.86
CA PRO A 545 8.35 -23.45 -6.75
C PRO A 545 8.67 -23.16 -8.23
N ASN A 546 8.40 -21.92 -8.67
CA ASN A 546 8.62 -21.48 -10.05
C ASN A 546 10.00 -20.82 -10.27
N TYR A 547 10.92 -20.84 -9.30
CA TYR A 547 12.27 -20.29 -9.46
C TYR A 547 13.02 -20.87 -10.66
N LYS A 548 12.82 -22.16 -10.94
CA LYS A 548 13.44 -22.86 -12.08
C LYS A 548 13.11 -22.25 -13.45
N TYR A 549 12.07 -21.42 -13.53
CA TYR A 549 11.64 -20.74 -14.76
C TYR A 549 12.12 -19.30 -14.87
N THR A 550 12.94 -18.82 -13.94
CA THR A 550 13.54 -17.47 -13.97
C THR A 550 14.83 -17.46 -14.81
N ALA A 551 15.15 -16.30 -15.37
CA ALA A 551 16.44 -16.11 -16.06
C ALA A 551 17.64 -16.28 -15.12
N GLU A 552 17.47 -15.99 -13.81
CA GLU A 552 18.52 -16.23 -12.82
C GLU A 552 18.88 -17.72 -12.69
N PHE A 553 17.92 -18.62 -12.84
CA PHE A 553 18.17 -20.06 -12.81
C PHE A 553 18.84 -20.55 -14.09
N ASP A 554 18.33 -20.16 -15.25
CA ASP A 554 18.91 -20.50 -16.57
C ASP A 554 18.63 -19.36 -17.57
N LYS A 555 19.63 -18.51 -17.76
CA LYS A 555 19.52 -17.34 -18.64
C LYS A 555 19.24 -17.72 -20.09
N LYS A 556 19.85 -18.78 -20.60
CA LYS A 556 19.69 -19.17 -22.01
C LYS A 556 18.26 -19.62 -22.32
N LYS A 557 17.64 -20.37 -21.39
CA LYS A 557 16.29 -20.92 -21.57
C LYS A 557 15.17 -19.98 -21.13
N ASN A 558 15.39 -19.16 -20.12
CA ASN A 558 14.32 -18.47 -19.41
C ASN A 558 14.34 -16.95 -19.54
N ALA A 559 15.43 -16.35 -20.08
CA ALA A 559 15.46 -14.91 -20.31
C ALA A 559 14.41 -14.51 -21.35
N PHE A 560 13.69 -13.41 -21.05
CA PHE A 560 12.73 -12.84 -21.97
C PHE A 560 13.45 -12.04 -23.06
N ARG A 561 13.13 -12.28 -24.30
CA ARG A 561 13.68 -11.54 -25.44
C ARG A 561 12.66 -10.51 -25.90
N LEU A 562 12.89 -9.26 -25.57
CA LEU A 562 11.98 -8.16 -25.90
C LEU A 562 11.73 -8.05 -27.41
N GLU A 563 12.75 -8.31 -28.22
CA GLU A 563 12.68 -8.27 -29.68
C GLU A 563 11.65 -9.27 -30.24
N SER A 564 11.36 -10.37 -29.53
CA SER A 564 10.37 -11.36 -29.98
C SER A 564 8.94 -10.79 -30.05
N LEU A 565 8.62 -9.74 -29.29
CA LEU A 565 7.31 -9.08 -29.34
C LEU A 565 7.08 -8.28 -30.64
N PHE A 566 8.17 -7.88 -31.32
CA PHE A 566 8.10 -6.96 -32.46
C PHE A 566 8.43 -7.64 -33.81
N ARG A 567 8.80 -8.94 -33.83
CA ARG A 567 9.18 -9.66 -35.05
C ARG A 567 8.09 -9.76 -36.11
N HIS A 568 6.82 -9.66 -35.71
CA HIS A 568 5.66 -9.80 -36.61
C HIS A 568 4.75 -8.57 -36.55
N ARG A 569 5.31 -7.40 -36.28
CA ARG A 569 4.52 -6.16 -36.26
C ARG A 569 4.10 -5.85 -37.70
N PRO A 570 2.81 -5.77 -38.02
CA PRO A 570 2.39 -5.35 -39.36
C PRO A 570 2.92 -3.95 -39.62
N LEU A 571 3.57 -3.77 -40.78
CA LEU A 571 3.98 -2.45 -41.23
C LEU A 571 2.72 -1.60 -41.42
N ARG A 572 2.52 -0.56 -40.60
CA ARG A 572 1.51 0.45 -40.86
C ARG A 572 2.16 1.50 -41.74
N LEU A 573 1.92 1.37 -43.02
CA LEU A 573 2.34 2.39 -44.00
C LEU A 573 1.50 3.66 -43.78
N LYS A 574 2.17 4.80 -43.66
CA LYS A 574 1.50 6.09 -43.65
C LYS A 574 1.11 6.46 -45.11
N PRO A 575 0.05 7.23 -45.33
CA PRO A 575 -0.32 7.69 -46.68
C PRO A 575 0.80 8.45 -47.39
N GLU A 576 1.77 8.99 -46.62
CA GLU A 576 2.91 9.79 -47.09
C GLU A 576 4.13 8.94 -47.42
N ASP A 577 4.14 7.64 -47.04
CA ASP A 577 5.28 6.76 -47.29
C ASP A 577 5.28 6.38 -48.79
N GLU A 578 6.32 6.77 -49.51
CA GLU A 578 6.61 6.23 -50.82
C GLU A 578 7.05 4.77 -50.71
N TYR A 579 6.25 3.84 -51.22
CA TYR A 579 6.58 2.42 -51.25
C TYR A 579 6.42 1.86 -52.66
N THR A 580 7.36 0.98 -53.02
CA THR A 580 7.28 0.22 -54.25
C THR A 580 6.69 -1.16 -53.96
N VAL A 581 5.55 -1.47 -54.54
CA VAL A 581 4.96 -2.79 -54.44
C VAL A 581 5.70 -3.71 -55.40
N TYR A 582 6.40 -4.72 -54.86
CA TYR A 582 6.94 -5.82 -55.64
C TYR A 582 5.91 -6.95 -55.60
N GLU A 583 5.38 -7.35 -56.75
CA GLU A 583 4.66 -8.60 -56.86
C GLU A 583 5.72 -9.74 -56.81
N VAL A 584 5.70 -10.52 -55.74
CA VAL A 584 6.49 -11.73 -55.65
C VAL A 584 5.74 -12.78 -56.44
N ASP A 585 6.25 -13.12 -57.60
CA ASP A 585 5.74 -14.25 -58.40
C ASP A 585 5.97 -15.52 -57.57
N GLY A 586 4.90 -16.28 -57.27
CA GLY A 586 4.91 -17.45 -56.35
C GLY A 586 5.73 -18.64 -56.83
N SER A 587 6.64 -18.43 -57.82
CA SER A 587 7.56 -19.47 -58.33
C SER A 587 8.88 -19.62 -57.56
N ASP A 588 9.21 -18.67 -56.67
CA ASP A 588 10.50 -18.68 -55.92
C ASP A 588 10.33 -19.00 -54.41
N THR A 589 9.25 -19.66 -54.01
CA THR A 589 9.00 -20.00 -52.60
C THR A 589 9.66 -21.34 -52.16
N ASP A 590 10.61 -21.89 -52.92
CA ASP A 590 11.26 -23.17 -52.58
C ASP A 590 12.66 -23.05 -51.93
N GLU A 591 13.06 -21.88 -51.46
CA GLU A 591 14.24 -21.77 -50.59
C GLU A 591 13.88 -21.10 -49.25
N GLU A 592 13.64 -21.96 -48.23
CA GLU A 592 13.84 -21.77 -46.80
C GLU A 592 13.46 -20.40 -46.21
N ALA A 593 12.19 -20.06 -46.28
CA ALA A 593 11.60 -19.36 -45.15
C ALA A 593 11.17 -20.41 -44.13
N ASP A 594 12.03 -20.80 -43.23
CA ASP A 594 11.67 -21.48 -41.98
C ASP A 594 10.70 -20.57 -41.20
N LEU A 595 9.48 -20.56 -41.63
CA LEU A 595 8.32 -20.15 -40.85
C LEU A 595 8.25 -21.14 -39.71
N LEU A 596 8.93 -20.85 -38.61
CA LEU A 596 8.65 -21.47 -37.34
C LEU A 596 7.17 -21.25 -37.04
N ASN A 597 6.37 -22.25 -37.48
CA ASN A 597 4.98 -22.34 -37.07
C ASN A 597 4.94 -22.41 -35.55
N PHE A 598 4.14 -21.59 -34.92
CA PHE A 598 3.95 -21.59 -33.47
C PHE A 598 3.46 -22.95 -32.96
N ASP A 599 2.90 -23.78 -33.82
CA ASP A 599 2.44 -25.15 -33.54
C ASP A 599 3.59 -26.16 -33.45
N ASP A 600 4.78 -25.89 -34.01
CA ASP A 600 5.95 -26.79 -33.98
C ASP A 600 6.82 -26.63 -32.71
N LEU A 601 6.51 -25.66 -31.83
CA LEU A 601 7.22 -25.49 -30.55
C LEU A 601 6.66 -26.36 -29.41
N ASP A 602 5.58 -27.10 -29.63
CA ASP A 602 4.85 -27.77 -28.54
C ASP A 602 4.96 -29.30 -28.54
N SER A 603 5.72 -29.96 -29.43
CA SER A 603 5.58 -31.43 -29.46
C SER A 603 6.78 -32.28 -29.05
N ASP A 604 8.05 -31.88 -29.06
CA ASP A 604 9.07 -32.94 -28.88
C ASP A 604 10.35 -32.69 -28.06
N GLU A 605 10.40 -31.69 -27.17
CA GLU A 605 11.58 -31.60 -26.27
C GLU A 605 11.23 -31.38 -24.77
N PHE A 606 10.25 -32.11 -24.25
CA PHE A 606 10.07 -32.22 -22.81
C PHE A 606 9.82 -33.68 -22.38
N VAL A 607 10.90 -34.43 -22.24
CA VAL A 607 11.01 -35.57 -21.31
C VAL A 607 12.00 -35.19 -20.22
#